data_ac9e0a3ff19ba6f312a941f6879c82f9
#
_entry.id   ac9e0a3ff19ba6f312a941f6879c82f9
#
_cell.length_a   1.000
_cell.length_b   1.000
_cell.length_c   1.000
_cell.angle_alpha   90.00
_cell.angle_beta   90.00
_cell.angle_gamma   90.00
#
_symmetry.space_group_name_H-M   'P 1'
#
loop_
_entity.id
_entity.type
_entity.pdbx_description
1 polymer ?
#
loop_
_entity_poly.entity_id
_entity_poly.type
_entity_poly.pdbx_seq_one_letter_code
_entity_poly.pdbx_strand_id
1 'polypeptide(L)'
;MTIEHPSWWDPHSDQPYKLSRQQKPRITSANLIEFLRTGLSTAVLLPAIAWCYATQKRHPEPPAIKEFAGLGISPEHGSHNAIVDMVEELGVERLLIRVPTWQVEKLDPYLQFAELFQHHRILINVLQDRQHVAEPERWLNATNQIIDSFSS
;
A
#
# COMPACT_ATOMS: atom_id res chain seq x y z
N MET A 1 -17.89 -7.19 -12.62
CA MET A 1 -17.43 -8.25 -11.70
C MET A 1 -17.38 -7.62 -10.31
N THR A 2 -18.00 -8.21 -9.28
CA THR A 2 -18.03 -7.59 -7.94
C THR A 2 -16.90 -8.20 -7.11
N ILE A 3 -16.00 -7.35 -6.64
CA ILE A 3 -14.90 -7.78 -5.74
C ILE A 3 -15.47 -7.83 -4.32
N GLU A 4 -15.44 -9.01 -3.70
CA GLU A 4 -15.89 -9.20 -2.33
C GLU A 4 -14.76 -8.92 -1.35
N HIS A 5 -15.00 -8.05 -0.39
CA HIS A 5 -14.06 -7.71 0.66
C HIS A 5 -14.56 -8.14 2.05
N PRO A 6 -13.63 -8.38 2.99
CA PRO A 6 -14.00 -8.60 4.38
C PRO A 6 -14.77 -7.41 4.97
N SER A 7 -15.67 -7.67 5.93
CA SER A 7 -16.52 -6.64 6.54
C SER A 7 -15.77 -5.52 7.26
N TRP A 8 -14.50 -5.74 7.58
CA TRP A 8 -13.62 -4.73 8.20
C TRP A 8 -12.91 -3.83 7.18
N TRP A 9 -12.99 -4.15 5.87
CA TRP A 9 -12.39 -3.36 4.81
C TRP A 9 -13.35 -2.25 4.34
N ASP A 10 -12.82 -1.07 4.11
CA ASP A 10 -13.53 0.05 3.51
C ASP A 10 -12.72 0.62 2.34
N PRO A 11 -13.06 0.23 1.11
CA PRO A 11 -12.34 0.67 -0.07
C PRO A 11 -12.47 2.19 -0.34
N HIS A 12 -13.48 2.85 0.23
CA HIS A 12 -13.74 4.27 0.05
C HIS A 12 -13.07 5.18 1.10
N SER A 13 -12.35 4.59 2.05
CA SER A 13 -11.74 5.34 3.14
C SER A 13 -10.23 5.45 2.99
N ASP A 14 -9.67 6.61 3.36
CA ASP A 14 -8.22 6.78 3.51
C ASP A 14 -7.63 5.84 4.58
N GLN A 15 -8.49 5.43 5.52
CA GLN A 15 -8.18 4.39 6.50
C GLN A 15 -9.14 3.21 6.30
N PRO A 16 -8.78 2.26 5.43
CA PRO A 16 -9.67 1.20 4.99
C PRO A 16 -10.09 0.21 6.08
N TYR A 17 -9.53 0.30 7.28
CA TYR A 17 -9.87 -0.59 8.38
C TYR A 17 -11.05 -0.06 9.21
N LYS A 18 -12.21 -0.66 9.04
CA LYS A 18 -13.36 -0.43 9.93
C LYS A 18 -13.17 -1.19 11.24
N LEU A 19 -12.61 -0.55 12.23
CA LEU A 19 -12.53 -1.11 13.56
C LEU A 19 -13.67 -0.61 14.43
N SER A 20 -14.52 -1.50 14.92
CA SER A 20 -15.43 -1.18 15.98
C SER A 20 -14.65 -0.73 17.25
N ARG A 21 -15.29 0.04 18.12
CA ARG A 21 -14.69 0.49 19.38
C ARG A 21 -14.18 -0.68 20.25
N GLN A 22 -14.81 -1.85 20.12
CA GLN A 22 -14.44 -3.07 20.84
C GLN A 22 -13.22 -3.79 20.24
N GLN A 23 -12.97 -3.61 18.95
CA GLN A 23 -11.85 -4.22 18.21
C GLN A 23 -10.60 -3.35 18.22
N LYS A 24 -10.70 -2.09 18.68
CA LYS A 24 -9.49 -1.26 18.83
C LYS A 24 -8.59 -1.91 19.89
N PRO A 25 -7.33 -2.13 19.57
CA PRO A 25 -6.40 -2.68 20.54
C PRO A 25 -6.38 -1.79 21.77
N ARG A 26 -6.70 -2.35 22.93
CA ARG A 26 -6.47 -1.66 24.20
C ARG A 26 -4.98 -1.75 24.51
N ILE A 27 -4.42 -0.69 25.04
CA ILE A 27 -3.06 -0.72 25.56
C ILE A 27 -3.07 -1.71 26.72
N THR A 28 -2.47 -2.88 26.52
CA THR A 28 -2.25 -3.89 27.55
C THR A 28 -0.84 -3.77 28.06
N SER A 29 -0.56 -4.38 29.21
CA SER A 29 0.80 -4.39 29.79
C SER A 29 1.83 -4.99 28.81
N ALA A 30 1.44 -5.99 28.02
CA ALA A 30 2.30 -6.56 26.98
C ALA A 30 2.60 -5.55 25.86
N ASN A 31 1.58 -4.83 25.39
CA ASN A 31 1.77 -3.78 24.39
C ASN A 31 2.60 -2.60 24.91
N LEU A 32 2.50 -2.31 26.23
CA LEU A 32 3.30 -1.27 26.84
C LEU A 32 4.79 -1.61 26.84
N ILE A 33 5.14 -2.88 27.09
CA ILE A 33 6.54 -3.35 27.05
C ILE A 33 7.11 -3.21 25.63
N GLU A 34 6.36 -3.64 24.63
CA GLU A 34 6.78 -3.49 23.22
C GLU A 34 6.90 -2.02 22.81
N PHE A 35 5.97 -1.19 23.26
CA PHE A 35 6.02 0.25 23.03
C PHE A 35 7.28 0.89 23.67
N LEU A 36 7.59 0.53 24.91
CA LEU A 36 8.80 1.01 25.59
C LEU A 36 10.08 0.50 24.92
N ARG A 37 10.09 -0.76 24.47
CA ARG A 37 11.22 -1.34 23.74
C ARG A 37 11.45 -0.61 22.42
N THR A 38 10.39 -0.36 21.67
CA THR A 38 10.46 0.40 20.41
C THR A 38 10.92 1.83 20.66
N GLY A 39 10.37 2.49 21.68
CA GLY A 39 10.77 3.85 22.06
C GLY A 39 12.25 3.93 22.45
N LEU A 40 12.74 2.97 23.25
CA LEU A 40 14.14 2.90 23.64
C LEU A 40 15.06 2.65 22.44
N SER A 41 14.70 1.70 21.58
CA SER A 41 15.44 1.42 20.34
C SER A 41 15.52 2.65 19.44
N THR A 42 14.42 3.37 19.31
CA THR A 42 14.37 4.62 18.54
C THR A 42 15.28 5.68 19.16
N ALA A 43 15.22 5.84 20.49
CA ALA A 43 16.05 6.82 21.19
C ALA A 43 17.56 6.53 21.04
N VAL A 44 17.96 5.25 21.06
CA VAL A 44 19.35 4.82 20.82
C VAL A 44 19.79 5.12 19.37
N LEU A 45 18.89 4.99 18.41
CA LEU A 45 19.18 5.23 17.00
C LEU A 45 19.13 6.72 16.60
N LEU A 46 18.48 7.57 17.41
CA LEU A 46 18.34 9.01 17.09
C LEU A 46 19.67 9.72 16.78
N PRO A 47 20.77 9.53 17.52
CA PRO A 47 22.04 10.18 17.18
C PRO A 47 22.57 9.75 15.81
N ALA A 48 22.46 8.45 15.48
CA ALA A 48 22.89 7.93 14.18
C ALA A 48 22.02 8.47 13.04
N ILE A 49 20.71 8.52 13.25
CA ILE A 49 19.75 9.10 12.29
C ILE A 49 20.05 10.59 12.07
N ALA A 50 20.25 11.35 13.17
CA ALA A 50 20.58 12.77 13.09
C ALA A 50 21.91 13.00 12.37
N TRP A 51 22.93 12.18 12.63
CA TRP A 51 24.19 12.21 11.90
C TRP A 51 24.04 11.92 10.43
N CYS A 52 23.35 10.83 10.08
CA CYS A 52 23.05 10.51 8.67
C CYS A 52 22.32 11.65 7.98
N TYR A 53 21.30 12.22 8.62
CA TYR A 53 20.57 13.35 8.07
C TYR A 53 21.43 14.60 7.88
N ALA A 54 22.30 14.91 8.84
CA ALA A 54 23.20 16.07 8.78
C ALA A 54 24.30 15.92 7.73
N THR A 55 24.76 14.68 7.50
CA THR A 55 25.82 14.37 6.54
C THR A 55 25.30 13.99 5.15
N GLN A 56 24.00 13.72 5.01
CA GLN A 56 23.39 13.42 3.74
C GLN A 56 23.53 14.62 2.81
N LYS A 57 24.27 14.45 1.70
CA LYS A 57 24.36 15.47 0.66
C LYS A 57 22.96 15.72 0.14
N ARG A 58 22.47 16.96 0.32
CA ARG A 58 21.21 17.38 -0.29
C ARG A 58 21.36 17.24 -1.78
N HIS A 59 20.49 16.50 -2.43
CA HIS A 59 20.44 16.49 -3.89
C HIS A 59 20.17 17.92 -4.35
N PRO A 60 21.02 18.47 -5.25
CA PRO A 60 20.92 19.88 -5.62
C PRO A 60 19.64 20.23 -6.39
N GLU A 61 18.99 19.23 -6.96
CA GLU A 61 17.76 19.43 -7.73
C GLU A 61 16.64 18.54 -7.18
N PRO A 62 15.51 19.16 -6.80
CA PRO A 62 14.32 18.36 -6.51
C PRO A 62 13.89 17.63 -7.78
N PRO A 63 13.45 16.35 -7.67
CA PRO A 63 12.91 15.63 -8.82
C PRO A 63 11.76 16.44 -9.44
N ALA A 64 11.64 16.40 -10.76
CA ALA A 64 10.53 17.06 -11.44
C ALA A 64 9.20 16.57 -10.86
N ILE A 65 8.22 17.46 -10.71
CA ILE A 65 6.90 17.09 -10.14
C ILE A 65 6.30 15.89 -10.85
N LYS A 66 6.47 15.79 -12.17
CA LYS A 66 6.04 14.64 -12.98
C LYS A 66 6.67 13.31 -12.54
N GLU A 67 7.87 13.34 -11.98
CA GLU A 67 8.56 12.14 -11.48
C GLU A 67 8.13 11.77 -10.06
N PHE A 68 7.54 12.70 -9.33
CA PHE A 68 7.13 12.52 -7.95
C PHE A 68 5.63 12.27 -7.81
N ALA A 69 4.79 12.87 -8.65
CA ALA A 69 3.34 12.73 -8.59
C ALA A 69 2.88 11.40 -9.20
N GLY A 70 1.99 10.73 -8.50
CA GLY A 70 1.29 9.54 -8.97
C GLY A 70 -0.15 9.54 -8.48
N LEU A 71 -1.02 8.83 -9.20
CA LEU A 71 -2.43 8.70 -8.87
C LEU A 71 -2.74 7.28 -8.39
N GLY A 72 -3.39 7.17 -7.23
CA GLY A 72 -3.95 5.91 -6.75
C GLY A 72 -5.25 5.61 -7.46
N ILE A 73 -5.34 4.46 -8.11
CA ILE A 73 -6.52 3.99 -8.82
C ILE A 73 -6.92 2.61 -8.31
N SER A 74 -8.19 2.24 -8.48
CA SER A 74 -8.71 0.97 -8.02
C SER A 74 -9.75 0.40 -8.99
N PRO A 75 -9.72 -0.92 -9.30
CA PRO A 75 -10.75 -1.58 -10.10
C PRO A 75 -12.10 -1.68 -9.39
N GLU A 76 -12.14 -1.36 -8.10
CA GLU A 76 -13.32 -1.55 -7.25
C GLU A 76 -14.37 -0.46 -7.40
N HIS A 77 -14.01 0.65 -8.06
CA HIS A 77 -14.84 1.85 -8.08
C HIS A 77 -15.09 2.38 -9.48
N GLY A 78 -16.34 2.73 -9.73
CA GLY A 78 -16.75 3.46 -10.92
C GLY A 78 -16.68 2.66 -12.21
N SER A 79 -16.79 3.38 -13.33
CA SER A 79 -16.55 2.84 -14.66
C SER A 79 -15.06 2.87 -14.96
N HIS A 80 -14.50 1.76 -15.38
CA HIS A 80 -13.10 1.68 -15.80
C HIS A 80 -12.76 2.70 -16.89
N ASN A 81 -13.69 2.89 -17.84
CA ASN A 81 -13.52 3.89 -18.91
C ASN A 81 -13.42 5.31 -18.36
N ALA A 82 -14.25 5.66 -17.36
CA ALA A 82 -14.18 6.98 -16.75
C ALA A 82 -12.86 7.19 -15.97
N ILE A 83 -12.28 6.12 -15.43
CA ILE A 83 -10.96 6.21 -14.77
C ILE A 83 -9.86 6.41 -15.82
N VAL A 84 -9.95 5.71 -16.96
CA VAL A 84 -9.01 5.90 -18.08
C VAL A 84 -9.07 7.34 -18.57
N ASP A 85 -10.27 7.84 -18.90
CA ASP A 85 -10.47 9.21 -19.37
C ASP A 85 -9.89 10.24 -18.39
N MET A 86 -10.13 10.04 -17.09
CA MET A 86 -9.60 10.92 -16.05
C MET A 86 -8.06 10.87 -15.97
N VAL A 87 -7.45 9.70 -16.07
CA VAL A 87 -5.99 9.54 -16.05
C VAL A 87 -5.37 10.23 -17.26
N GLU A 88 -5.96 10.09 -18.42
CA GLU A 88 -5.52 10.75 -19.66
C GLU A 88 -5.64 12.28 -19.55
N GLU A 89 -6.79 12.78 -19.06
CA GLU A 89 -7.02 14.21 -18.86
C GLU A 89 -6.00 14.83 -17.88
N LEU A 90 -5.66 14.12 -16.80
CA LEU A 90 -4.68 14.57 -15.82
C LEU A 90 -3.24 14.47 -16.33
N GLY A 91 -2.96 13.69 -17.37
CA GLY A 91 -1.62 13.48 -17.91
C GLY A 91 -0.64 12.88 -16.90
N VAL A 92 -1.13 11.98 -16.02
CA VAL A 92 -0.33 11.34 -14.97
C VAL A 92 0.36 10.12 -15.55
N GLU A 93 1.69 10.04 -15.41
CA GLU A 93 2.49 8.93 -15.94
C GLU A 93 2.61 7.74 -14.96
N ARG A 94 2.38 7.98 -13.67
CA ARG A 94 2.57 6.98 -12.61
C ARG A 94 1.28 6.68 -11.89
N LEU A 95 0.97 5.40 -11.81
CA LEU A 95 -0.25 4.91 -11.19
C LEU A 95 0.09 3.97 -10.03
N LEU A 96 -0.73 3.98 -9.00
CA LEU A 96 -0.64 3.08 -7.86
C LEU A 96 -1.91 2.23 -7.82
N ILE A 97 -1.76 0.92 -7.94
CA ILE A 97 -2.86 -0.04 -7.76
C ILE A 97 -2.67 -0.74 -6.41
N ARG A 98 -3.71 -0.75 -5.59
CA ARG A 98 -3.72 -1.48 -4.32
C ARG A 98 -4.26 -2.88 -4.55
N VAL A 99 -3.47 -3.89 -4.21
CA VAL A 99 -3.84 -5.31 -4.35
C VAL A 99 -3.85 -5.96 -2.98
N PRO A 100 -5.03 -6.33 -2.46
CA PRO A 100 -5.13 -6.99 -1.16
C PRO A 100 -4.63 -8.43 -1.21
N THR A 101 -3.87 -8.87 -0.22
CA THR A 101 -3.37 -10.25 -0.11
C THR A 101 -4.47 -11.29 0.03
N TRP A 102 -5.65 -10.92 0.54
CA TRP A 102 -6.81 -11.83 0.61
C TRP A 102 -7.51 -12.04 -0.74
N GLN A 103 -7.09 -11.32 -1.79
CA GLN A 103 -7.57 -11.50 -3.17
C GLN A 103 -6.58 -12.29 -4.04
N VAL A 104 -5.54 -12.86 -3.45
CA VAL A 104 -4.47 -13.55 -4.19
C VAL A 104 -4.96 -14.68 -5.11
N GLU A 105 -6.07 -15.32 -4.77
CA GLU A 105 -6.70 -16.36 -5.60
C GLU A 105 -7.63 -15.79 -6.70
N LYS A 106 -7.88 -14.48 -6.70
CA LYS A 106 -8.82 -13.78 -7.59
C LYS A 106 -8.20 -12.51 -8.15
N LEU A 107 -7.00 -12.61 -8.72
CA LEU A 107 -6.24 -11.46 -9.24
C LEU A 107 -6.73 -10.95 -10.60
N ASP A 108 -7.48 -11.76 -11.35
CA ASP A 108 -7.93 -11.41 -12.71
C ASP A 108 -8.52 -9.99 -12.84
N PRO A 109 -9.38 -9.50 -11.93
CA PRO A 109 -9.92 -8.15 -12.04
C PRO A 109 -8.84 -7.06 -11.93
N TYR A 110 -7.81 -7.29 -11.13
CA TYR A 110 -6.69 -6.35 -10.97
C TYR A 110 -5.75 -6.38 -12.16
N LEU A 111 -5.51 -7.57 -12.73
CA LEU A 111 -4.69 -7.75 -13.92
C LEU A 111 -5.36 -7.10 -15.13
N GLN A 112 -6.64 -7.41 -15.39
CA GLN A 112 -7.41 -6.79 -16.47
C GLN A 112 -7.49 -5.26 -16.33
N PHE A 113 -7.59 -4.76 -15.11
CA PHE A 113 -7.59 -3.32 -14.86
C PHE A 113 -6.22 -2.70 -15.14
N ALA A 114 -5.14 -3.37 -14.76
CA ALA A 114 -3.78 -2.91 -15.04
C ALA A 114 -3.48 -2.87 -16.54
N GLU A 115 -4.00 -3.82 -17.31
CA GLU A 115 -3.86 -3.85 -18.78
C GLU A 115 -4.40 -2.59 -19.47
N LEU A 116 -5.40 -1.92 -18.91
CA LEU A 116 -5.92 -0.66 -19.45
C LEU A 116 -4.87 0.47 -19.42
N PHE A 117 -3.85 0.32 -18.58
CA PHE A 117 -2.82 1.33 -18.34
C PHE A 117 -1.40 0.85 -18.72
N GLN A 118 -1.29 -0.04 -19.71
CA GLN A 118 -0.01 -0.63 -20.15
C GLN A 118 1.06 0.39 -20.57
N HIS A 119 0.67 1.62 -20.89
CA HIS A 119 1.58 2.72 -21.25
C HIS A 119 2.03 3.54 -20.05
N HIS A 120 1.50 3.24 -18.85
CA HIS A 120 1.81 3.94 -17.62
C HIS A 120 2.80 3.11 -16.76
N ARG A 121 3.51 3.79 -15.89
CA ARG A 121 4.28 3.14 -14.83
C ARG A 121 3.36 2.76 -13.69
N ILE A 122 3.11 1.47 -13.52
CA ILE A 122 2.23 0.96 -12.47
C ILE A 122 3.08 0.51 -11.28
N LEU A 123 2.76 1.03 -10.10
CA LEU A 123 3.28 0.59 -8.82
C LEU A 123 2.19 -0.24 -8.12
N ILE A 124 2.52 -1.46 -7.76
CA ILE A 124 1.62 -2.33 -7.01
C ILE A 124 1.87 -2.16 -5.52
N ASN A 125 0.84 -1.73 -4.80
CA ASN A 125 0.84 -1.67 -3.35
C ASN A 125 0.11 -2.89 -2.78
N VAL A 126 0.86 -3.85 -2.31
CA VAL A 126 0.33 -5.07 -1.70
C VAL A 126 -0.16 -4.77 -0.30
N LEU A 127 -1.46 -4.93 -0.08
CA LEU A 127 -2.09 -4.65 1.21
C LEU A 127 -2.05 -5.87 2.12
N GLN A 128 -1.58 -5.66 3.33
CA GLN A 128 -1.43 -6.69 4.34
C GLN A 128 -2.73 -6.93 5.10
N ASP A 129 -3.11 -8.20 5.27
CA ASP A 129 -4.15 -8.60 6.22
C ASP A 129 -3.59 -8.56 7.65
N ARG A 130 -4.47 -8.32 8.62
CA ARG A 130 -4.13 -8.35 10.06
C ARG A 130 -3.59 -9.71 10.52
N GLN A 131 -4.07 -10.79 9.93
CA GLN A 131 -3.60 -12.14 10.22
C GLN A 131 -2.14 -12.35 9.82
N HIS A 132 -1.67 -11.65 8.79
CA HIS A 132 -0.30 -11.73 8.32
C HIS A 132 0.74 -11.17 9.28
N VAL A 133 0.33 -10.33 10.23
CA VAL A 133 1.22 -9.88 11.31
C VAL A 133 1.66 -11.05 12.20
N ALA A 134 0.77 -12.04 12.38
CA ALA A 134 1.06 -13.25 13.14
C ALA A 134 1.71 -14.36 12.27
N GLU A 135 1.53 -14.30 10.95
CA GLU A 135 1.97 -15.32 9.98
C GLU A 135 2.80 -14.67 8.84
N PRO A 136 4.02 -14.19 9.11
CA PRO A 136 4.80 -13.44 8.11
C PRO A 136 5.14 -14.24 6.85
N GLU A 137 5.31 -15.56 6.95
CA GLU A 137 5.56 -16.42 5.78
C GLU A 137 4.37 -16.46 4.83
N ARG A 138 3.15 -16.50 5.37
CA ARG A 138 1.92 -16.47 4.59
C ARG A 138 1.80 -15.16 3.81
N TRP A 139 2.12 -14.05 4.46
CA TRP A 139 2.15 -12.75 3.82
C TRP A 139 3.19 -12.68 2.69
N LEU A 140 4.39 -13.19 2.95
CA LEU A 140 5.46 -13.21 1.97
C LEU A 140 5.07 -14.05 0.74
N ASN A 141 4.49 -15.23 0.95
CA ASN A 141 4.03 -16.10 -0.13
C ASN A 141 2.94 -15.43 -0.98
N ALA A 142 1.93 -14.82 -0.35
CA ALA A 142 0.88 -14.09 -1.05
C ALA A 142 1.44 -12.89 -1.82
N THR A 143 2.41 -12.17 -1.24
CA THR A 143 3.07 -11.04 -1.89
C THR A 143 3.86 -11.48 -3.12
N ASN A 144 4.64 -12.56 -3.02
CA ASN A 144 5.40 -13.10 -4.14
C ASN A 144 4.47 -13.56 -5.26
N GLN A 145 3.37 -14.23 -4.93
CA GLN A 145 2.38 -14.67 -5.91
C GLN A 145 1.74 -13.48 -6.65
N ILE A 146 1.44 -12.39 -5.96
CA ILE A 146 0.94 -11.16 -6.58
C ILE A 146 2.02 -10.58 -7.53
N ILE A 147 3.26 -10.46 -7.06
CA ILE A 147 4.37 -9.93 -7.87
C ILE A 147 4.56 -10.76 -9.14
N ASP A 148 4.61 -12.08 -9.02
CA ASP A 148 4.80 -12.99 -10.14
C ASP A 148 3.66 -12.85 -11.17
N SER A 149 2.41 -12.69 -10.71
CA SER A 149 1.25 -12.52 -11.58
C SER A 149 1.26 -11.20 -12.37
N PHE A 150 1.84 -10.13 -11.81
CA PHE A 150 1.98 -8.84 -12.51
C PHE A 150 3.27 -8.73 -13.34
N SER A 151 4.17 -9.69 -13.24
CA SER A 151 5.44 -9.71 -13.96
C SER A 151 5.40 -10.60 -15.20
N SER A 152 4.36 -11.42 -15.35
CA SER A 152 4.14 -12.33 -16.48
C SER A 152 3.43 -11.63 -17.63
#